data_d2e902709af1d2202743f2302eee8968
#
_entry.id   d2e902709af1d2202743f2302eee8968
#
_cell.length_a   1.000
_cell.length_b   1.000
_cell.length_c   1.000
_cell.angle_alpha   90.00
_cell.angle_beta   90.00
_cell.angle_gamma   90.00
#
_symmetry.space_group_name_H-M   'P 1'
#
loop_
_entity.id
_entity.type
_entity.pdbx_description
1 polymer ?
#
loop_
_entity_poly.entity_id
_entity_poly.type
_entity_poly.pdbx_seq_one_letter_code
_entity_poly.pdbx_strand_id
1 'polypeptide(L)'
;RDALADHSNAVIVGGGYIGLEVAASLVKRGVTVSLIEAADRLLARVASPPISAFFESRHRDSGVDLHIGDGVADILSDGTAFAGIRCTGGTEIKADMLVVGIGVVPETDLATMAGCAIGNGILVGADMATSIDGIYAIGDGALVTENAAPAIGTSLLRIESVHNAQDSGARAAAAINGHEPPAHQAPWFWSEQYDVRLQSAGIVPAAADDVVYVRRPGKREPGFSIWTLAGGNVCAVEAVQDPAGYMLGKKCLEQGLSPDPAQIADPGFDMKSFVAG
;
A
#
# COMPACT_ATOMS: atom_id res chain seq x y z
N ARG A 1 -25.27 -2.11 0.11
CA ARG A 1 -26.02 -1.14 0.94
C ARG A 1 -27.20 -1.84 1.61
N ASP A 2 -27.97 -2.62 0.87
CA ASP A 2 -29.16 -3.31 1.39
C ASP A 2 -28.80 -4.45 2.36
N ALA A 3 -27.68 -5.16 2.11
CA ALA A 3 -27.15 -6.18 3.02
C ALA A 3 -26.76 -5.66 4.41
N LEU A 4 -26.42 -4.37 4.55
CA LEU A 4 -26.03 -3.78 5.84
C LEU A 4 -27.20 -3.52 6.79
N ALA A 5 -28.45 -3.53 6.29
CA ALA A 5 -29.62 -3.29 7.13
C ALA A 5 -29.91 -4.45 8.09
N ASP A 6 -29.44 -5.66 7.75
CA ASP A 6 -29.72 -6.92 8.48
C ASP A 6 -28.49 -7.46 9.21
N HIS A 7 -27.32 -6.81 9.10
CA HIS A 7 -26.06 -7.28 9.67
C HIS A 7 -25.53 -6.33 10.74
N SER A 8 -25.16 -6.88 11.89
CA SER A 8 -24.65 -6.13 13.04
C SER A 8 -23.20 -6.44 13.40
N ASN A 9 -22.67 -7.58 12.94
CA ASN A 9 -21.32 -8.04 13.26
C ASN A 9 -20.60 -8.51 11.99
N ALA A 10 -19.49 -7.88 11.68
CA ALA A 10 -18.67 -8.22 10.53
C ALA A 10 -17.30 -8.75 10.93
N VAL A 11 -16.85 -9.81 10.26
CA VAL A 11 -15.45 -10.22 10.26
C VAL A 11 -14.81 -9.80 8.94
N ILE A 12 -13.65 -9.15 9.05
CA ILE A 12 -12.80 -8.77 7.92
C ILE A 12 -11.53 -9.59 8.00
N VAL A 13 -11.16 -10.26 6.92
CA VAL A 13 -9.92 -11.01 6.78
C VAL A 13 -8.97 -10.27 5.86
N GLY A 14 -7.84 -9.83 6.41
CA GLY A 14 -6.81 -9.04 5.74
C GLY A 14 -6.74 -7.60 6.23
N GLY A 15 -5.61 -7.23 6.82
CA GLY A 15 -5.27 -5.91 7.36
C GLY A 15 -4.54 -4.99 6.37
N GLY A 16 -4.78 -5.17 5.06
CA GLY A 16 -4.34 -4.26 4.00
C GLY A 16 -5.23 -3.01 3.91
N TYR A 17 -4.90 -2.08 3.01
CA TYR A 17 -5.67 -0.82 2.85
C TYR A 17 -7.16 -1.06 2.66
N ILE A 18 -7.54 -1.98 1.76
CA ILE A 18 -8.96 -2.26 1.46
C ILE A 18 -9.69 -2.78 2.72
N GLY A 19 -9.09 -3.73 3.44
CA GLY A 19 -9.69 -4.26 4.67
C GLY A 19 -9.90 -3.17 5.73
N LEU A 20 -8.92 -2.30 5.92
CA LEU A 20 -8.98 -1.19 6.88
C LEU A 20 -10.01 -0.11 6.46
N GLU A 21 -10.10 0.23 5.18
CA GLU A 21 -11.11 1.18 4.67
C GLU A 21 -12.53 0.62 4.83
N VAL A 22 -12.72 -0.68 4.57
CA VAL A 22 -14.00 -1.36 4.82
C VAL A 22 -14.31 -1.36 6.30
N ALA A 23 -13.35 -1.68 7.18
CA ALA A 23 -13.52 -1.64 8.64
C ALA A 23 -13.97 -0.24 9.08
N ALA A 24 -13.26 0.81 8.66
CA ALA A 24 -13.61 2.19 8.98
C ALA A 24 -15.02 2.56 8.48
N SER A 25 -15.39 2.08 7.29
CA SER A 25 -16.71 2.33 6.70
C SER A 25 -17.85 1.61 7.43
N LEU A 26 -17.62 0.39 7.90
CA LEU A 26 -18.59 -0.41 8.66
C LEU A 26 -18.79 0.15 10.06
N VAL A 27 -17.69 0.48 10.77
CA VAL A 27 -17.77 1.12 12.10
C VAL A 27 -18.57 2.43 12.05
N LYS A 28 -18.34 3.28 11.04
CA LYS A 28 -19.13 4.53 10.83
C LYS A 28 -20.63 4.27 10.65
N ARG A 29 -21.03 3.06 10.29
CA ARG A 29 -22.44 2.64 10.13
C ARG A 29 -22.99 1.89 11.34
N GLY A 30 -22.22 1.80 12.42
CA GLY A 30 -22.64 1.13 13.66
C GLY A 30 -22.49 -0.39 13.64
N VAL A 31 -21.79 -0.97 12.66
CA VAL A 31 -21.48 -2.40 12.62
C VAL A 31 -20.32 -2.70 13.55
N THR A 32 -20.43 -3.73 14.37
CA THR A 32 -19.31 -4.26 15.17
C THR A 32 -18.35 -4.99 14.23
N VAL A 33 -17.05 -4.66 14.31
CA VAL A 33 -16.06 -5.19 13.38
C VAL A 33 -14.94 -5.90 14.14
N SER A 34 -14.68 -7.17 13.75
CA SER A 34 -13.43 -7.88 14.06
C SER A 34 -12.60 -8.01 12.79
N LEU A 35 -11.31 -7.69 12.87
CA LEU A 35 -10.39 -7.76 11.74
C LEU A 35 -9.24 -8.72 12.07
N ILE A 36 -9.01 -9.67 11.17
CA ILE A 36 -7.99 -10.71 11.27
C ILE A 36 -6.87 -10.42 10.27
N GLU A 37 -5.63 -10.35 10.75
CA GLU A 37 -4.43 -10.19 9.92
C GLU A 37 -3.41 -11.28 10.27
N ALA A 38 -3.00 -12.04 9.28
CA ALA A 38 -2.07 -13.15 9.47
C ALA A 38 -0.62 -12.68 9.68
N ALA A 39 -0.26 -11.51 9.14
CA ALA A 39 1.05 -10.91 9.38
C ALA A 39 1.15 -10.35 10.82
N ASP A 40 2.38 -10.04 11.24
CA ASP A 40 2.69 -9.51 12.56
C ASP A 40 2.25 -8.06 12.79
N ARG A 41 1.78 -7.36 11.74
CA ARG A 41 1.28 -5.98 11.79
C ARG A 41 0.33 -5.68 10.63
N LEU A 42 -0.51 -4.66 10.80
CA LEU A 42 -1.33 -4.12 9.71
C LEU A 42 -0.43 -3.51 8.62
N LEU A 43 -0.90 -3.53 7.37
CA LEU A 43 -0.21 -2.93 6.21
C LEU A 43 1.23 -3.44 6.01
N ALA A 44 1.55 -4.65 6.47
CA ALA A 44 2.92 -5.19 6.55
C ALA A 44 3.69 -5.13 5.21
N ARG A 45 2.99 -5.28 4.08
CA ARG A 45 3.59 -5.29 2.73
C ARG A 45 3.78 -3.91 2.10
N VAL A 46 3.12 -2.87 2.62
CA VAL A 46 2.92 -1.61 1.89
C VAL A 46 3.22 -0.35 2.69
N ALA A 47 3.34 -0.46 4.01
CA ALA A 47 3.59 0.69 4.89
C ALA A 47 4.72 0.42 5.88
N SER A 48 5.32 1.48 6.39
CA SER A 48 6.34 1.40 7.44
C SER A 48 5.76 0.97 8.80
N PRO A 49 6.56 0.36 9.68
CA PRO A 49 6.10 -0.02 11.02
C PRO A 49 5.49 1.14 11.83
N PRO A 50 6.01 2.38 11.78
CA PRO A 50 5.37 3.50 12.47
C PRO A 50 3.96 3.83 11.95
N ILE A 51 3.72 3.69 10.64
CA ILE A 51 2.38 3.88 10.05
C ILE A 51 1.45 2.72 10.41
N SER A 52 1.95 1.49 10.43
CA SER A 52 1.18 0.34 10.94
C SER A 52 0.70 0.57 12.37
N ALA A 53 1.61 0.94 13.27
CA ALA A 53 1.29 1.21 14.67
C ALA A 53 0.26 2.34 14.83
N PHE A 54 0.36 3.39 14.01
CA PHE A 54 -0.62 4.48 14.00
C PHE A 54 -2.02 3.97 13.62
N PHE A 55 -2.15 3.18 12.54
CA PHE A 55 -3.45 2.66 12.13
C PHE A 55 -3.99 1.59 13.06
N GLU A 56 -3.14 0.76 13.67
CA GLU A 56 -3.56 -0.17 14.72
C GLU A 56 -4.21 0.56 15.90
N SER A 57 -3.57 1.61 16.42
CA SER A 57 -4.16 2.44 17.47
C SER A 57 -5.47 3.06 17.01
N ARG A 58 -5.49 3.66 15.83
CA ARG A 58 -6.69 4.34 15.31
C ARG A 58 -7.90 3.41 15.16
N HIS A 59 -7.68 2.17 14.68
CA HIS A 59 -8.74 1.17 14.55
C HIS A 59 -9.22 0.67 15.92
N ARG A 60 -8.31 0.36 16.85
CA ARG A 60 -8.66 -0.02 18.23
C ARG A 60 -9.45 1.07 18.94
N ASP A 61 -9.00 2.33 18.84
CA ASP A 61 -9.68 3.49 19.43
C ASP A 61 -11.08 3.72 18.81
N SER A 62 -11.30 3.25 17.59
CA SER A 62 -12.58 3.28 16.89
C SER A 62 -13.47 2.07 17.19
N GLY A 63 -13.03 1.14 18.03
CA GLY A 63 -13.80 -0.02 18.47
C GLY A 63 -13.67 -1.25 17.57
N VAL A 64 -12.66 -1.30 16.68
CA VAL A 64 -12.36 -2.51 15.91
C VAL A 64 -11.60 -3.51 16.79
N ASP A 65 -12.09 -4.75 16.86
CA ASP A 65 -11.38 -5.86 17.50
C ASP A 65 -10.33 -6.42 16.54
N LEU A 66 -9.03 -6.15 16.81
CA LEU A 66 -7.91 -6.53 15.94
C LEU A 66 -7.23 -7.80 16.44
N HIS A 67 -7.22 -8.83 15.58
CA HIS A 67 -6.50 -10.09 15.74
C HIS A 67 -5.32 -10.11 14.77
N ILE A 68 -4.15 -9.69 15.24
CA ILE A 68 -2.90 -9.58 14.45
C ILE A 68 -2.02 -10.78 14.78
N GLY A 69 -1.35 -11.33 13.75
CA GLY A 69 -0.56 -12.56 13.87
C GLY A 69 -1.41 -13.83 13.94
N ASP A 70 -2.69 -13.75 13.53
CA ASP A 70 -3.60 -14.87 13.51
C ASP A 70 -4.28 -15.00 12.14
N GLY A 71 -4.57 -16.22 11.74
CA GLY A 71 -5.19 -16.53 10.46
C GLY A 71 -6.59 -17.12 10.63
N VAL A 72 -7.27 -17.37 9.52
CA VAL A 72 -8.54 -18.09 9.51
C VAL A 72 -8.28 -19.58 9.26
N ALA A 73 -8.71 -20.43 10.20
CA ALA A 73 -8.66 -21.88 10.06
C ALA A 73 -9.92 -22.43 9.40
N ASP A 74 -11.10 -21.96 9.85
CA ASP A 74 -12.39 -22.43 9.35
C ASP A 74 -13.40 -21.29 9.20
N ILE A 75 -14.32 -21.46 8.25
CA ILE A 75 -15.53 -20.65 8.13
C ILE A 75 -16.67 -21.44 8.80
N LEU A 76 -17.33 -20.82 9.77
CA LEU A 76 -18.41 -21.44 10.54
C LEU A 76 -19.77 -21.14 9.89
N SER A 77 -20.65 -22.13 9.93
CA SER A 77 -22.01 -22.07 9.40
C SER A 77 -22.99 -22.64 10.42
N ASP A 78 -24.19 -22.11 10.46
CA ASP A 78 -25.31 -22.69 11.25
C ASP A 78 -26.15 -23.71 10.46
N GLY A 79 -25.62 -24.15 9.32
CA GLY A 79 -26.24 -25.12 8.40
C GLY A 79 -26.63 -24.50 7.07
N THR A 80 -27.05 -23.22 7.00
CA THR A 80 -27.50 -22.57 5.78
C THR A 80 -26.85 -21.18 5.56
N ALA A 81 -26.41 -20.54 6.63
CA ALA A 81 -25.83 -19.19 6.59
C ALA A 81 -24.45 -19.15 7.24
N PHE A 82 -23.68 -18.11 6.90
CA PHE A 82 -22.46 -17.79 7.59
C PHE A 82 -22.75 -17.43 9.06
N ALA A 83 -21.97 -17.97 9.99
CA ALA A 83 -22.15 -17.78 11.43
C ALA A 83 -20.90 -17.25 12.14
N GLY A 84 -19.77 -17.14 11.41
CA GLY A 84 -18.51 -16.66 11.96
C GLY A 84 -17.31 -17.39 11.40
N ILE A 85 -16.17 -17.21 12.07
CA ILE A 85 -14.92 -17.90 11.72
C ILE A 85 -14.30 -18.54 12.96
N ARG A 86 -13.39 -19.50 12.73
CA ARG A 86 -12.42 -19.96 13.72
C ARG A 86 -11.02 -19.54 13.29
N CYS A 87 -10.32 -18.84 14.16
CA CYS A 87 -8.92 -18.45 13.94
C CYS A 87 -7.97 -19.64 14.12
N THR A 88 -6.75 -19.53 13.56
CA THR A 88 -5.71 -20.57 13.72
C THR A 88 -5.29 -20.74 15.17
N GLY A 89 -5.36 -19.69 15.98
CA GLY A 89 -5.17 -19.72 17.43
C GLY A 89 -6.31 -20.38 18.22
N GLY A 90 -7.39 -20.83 17.54
CA GLY A 90 -8.54 -21.49 18.14
C GLY A 90 -9.67 -20.58 18.60
N THR A 91 -9.52 -19.28 18.54
CA THR A 91 -10.57 -18.30 18.88
C THR A 91 -11.72 -18.38 17.87
N GLU A 92 -12.96 -18.48 18.33
CA GLU A 92 -14.14 -18.38 17.48
C GLU A 92 -14.74 -16.97 17.57
N ILE A 93 -14.97 -16.37 16.41
CA ILE A 93 -15.55 -15.03 16.27
C ILE A 93 -16.88 -15.18 15.54
N LYS A 94 -17.98 -14.89 16.25
CA LYS A 94 -19.33 -14.90 15.69
C LYS A 94 -19.57 -13.65 14.85
N ALA A 95 -20.09 -13.83 13.66
CA ALA A 95 -20.45 -12.74 12.77
C ALA A 95 -21.51 -13.19 11.78
N ASP A 96 -22.22 -12.22 11.22
CA ASP A 96 -23.26 -12.41 10.21
C ASP A 96 -22.81 -11.89 8.83
N MET A 97 -21.62 -11.27 8.77
CA MET A 97 -20.99 -10.81 7.52
C MET A 97 -19.51 -11.18 7.49
N LEU A 98 -19.04 -11.66 6.33
CA LEU A 98 -17.62 -11.92 6.06
C LEU A 98 -17.16 -11.06 4.88
N VAL A 99 -16.07 -10.32 5.09
CA VAL A 99 -15.35 -9.59 4.03
C VAL A 99 -13.95 -10.15 3.92
N VAL A 100 -13.53 -10.53 2.70
CA VAL A 100 -12.22 -11.11 2.46
C VAL A 100 -11.40 -10.15 1.60
N GLY A 101 -10.29 -9.65 2.17
CA GLY A 101 -9.38 -8.68 1.54
C GLY A 101 -7.92 -9.09 1.64
N ILE A 102 -7.61 -10.36 1.30
CA ILE A 102 -6.27 -10.97 1.48
C ILE A 102 -5.30 -10.69 0.32
N GLY A 103 -5.66 -9.82 -0.60
CA GLY A 103 -4.89 -9.46 -1.79
C GLY A 103 -5.51 -10.03 -3.07
N VAL A 104 -4.79 -9.81 -4.18
CA VAL A 104 -5.19 -10.22 -5.53
C VAL A 104 -4.08 -11.02 -6.19
N VAL A 105 -4.48 -11.89 -7.10
CA VAL A 105 -3.58 -12.60 -8.02
C VAL A 105 -3.71 -11.93 -9.39
N PRO A 106 -2.60 -11.49 -10.02
CA PRO A 106 -2.69 -10.91 -11.34
C PRO A 106 -3.18 -11.93 -12.36
N GLU A 107 -4.15 -11.52 -13.20
CA GLU A 107 -4.65 -12.34 -14.29
C GLU A 107 -3.62 -12.37 -15.43
N THR A 108 -3.03 -13.52 -15.69
CA THR A 108 -1.93 -13.68 -16.65
C THR A 108 -2.23 -14.68 -17.77
N ASP A 109 -3.39 -15.30 -17.80
CA ASP A 109 -3.71 -16.40 -18.72
C ASP A 109 -3.54 -16.02 -20.19
N LEU A 110 -4.03 -14.86 -20.61
CA LEU A 110 -3.89 -14.40 -22.00
C LEU A 110 -2.42 -14.19 -22.39
N ALA A 111 -1.61 -13.62 -21.48
CA ALA A 111 -0.19 -13.41 -21.71
C ALA A 111 0.57 -14.74 -21.74
N THR A 112 0.20 -15.68 -20.87
CA THR A 112 0.74 -17.06 -20.88
C THR A 112 0.43 -17.77 -22.18
N MET A 113 -0.80 -17.69 -22.68
CA MET A 113 -1.19 -18.26 -23.97
C MET A 113 -0.45 -17.62 -25.14
N ALA A 114 -0.11 -16.34 -25.05
CA ALA A 114 0.70 -15.64 -26.05
C ALA A 114 2.21 -15.98 -25.94
N GLY A 115 2.63 -16.72 -24.92
CA GLY A 115 4.03 -17.09 -24.71
C GLY A 115 4.88 -16.03 -24.00
N CYS A 116 4.24 -15.03 -23.38
CA CYS A 116 4.96 -14.02 -22.60
C CYS A 116 5.61 -14.63 -21.36
N ALA A 117 6.74 -14.08 -20.93
CA ALA A 117 7.37 -14.46 -19.69
C ALA A 117 6.54 -13.97 -18.49
N ILE A 118 6.30 -14.86 -17.54
CA ILE A 118 5.42 -14.62 -16.37
C ILE A 118 6.22 -14.83 -15.07
N GLY A 119 5.95 -13.98 -14.11
CA GLY A 119 6.37 -14.09 -12.71
C GLY A 119 5.17 -13.84 -11.78
N ASN A 120 5.33 -13.02 -10.75
CA ASN A 120 4.21 -12.47 -9.99
C ASN A 120 3.54 -11.31 -10.78
N GLY A 121 3.17 -11.58 -12.02
CA GLY A 121 2.66 -10.67 -13.04
C GLY A 121 3.32 -10.94 -14.39
N ILE A 122 2.97 -10.18 -15.41
CA ILE A 122 3.54 -10.24 -16.75
C ILE A 122 4.85 -9.46 -16.75
N LEU A 123 5.97 -10.13 -17.06
CA LEU A 123 7.28 -9.47 -17.06
C LEU A 123 7.38 -8.46 -18.20
N VAL A 124 7.79 -7.24 -17.86
CA VAL A 124 7.95 -6.13 -18.81
C VAL A 124 9.24 -5.36 -18.56
N GLY A 125 9.76 -4.73 -19.60
CA GLY A 125 10.80 -3.73 -19.51
C GLY A 125 10.30 -2.38 -18.98
N ALA A 126 11.19 -1.39 -18.93
CA ALA A 126 10.85 -0.03 -18.51
C ALA A 126 9.86 0.68 -19.47
N ASP A 127 9.80 0.23 -20.71
CA ASP A 127 8.89 0.67 -21.78
C ASP A 127 7.56 -0.10 -21.80
N MET A 128 7.35 -1.00 -20.85
CA MET A 128 6.19 -1.88 -20.72
C MET A 128 6.09 -2.98 -21.82
N ALA A 129 7.11 -3.17 -22.65
CA ALA A 129 7.16 -4.27 -23.60
C ALA A 129 7.37 -5.61 -22.88
N THR A 130 6.65 -6.64 -23.33
CA THR A 130 6.82 -8.02 -22.86
C THR A 130 7.96 -8.75 -23.58
N SER A 131 8.18 -10.02 -23.23
CA SER A 131 9.14 -10.88 -23.94
C SER A 131 8.72 -11.23 -25.38
N ILE A 132 7.51 -10.88 -25.80
CA ILE A 132 6.97 -11.12 -27.14
C ILE A 132 6.79 -9.79 -27.85
N ASP A 133 7.39 -9.67 -29.04
CA ASP A 133 7.36 -8.45 -29.83
C ASP A 133 5.90 -8.03 -30.15
N GLY A 134 5.63 -6.73 -30.02
CA GLY A 134 4.31 -6.15 -30.24
C GLY A 134 3.28 -6.36 -29.11
N ILE A 135 3.66 -7.04 -28.03
CA ILE A 135 2.80 -7.22 -26.84
C ILE A 135 3.32 -6.37 -25.68
N TYR A 136 2.43 -5.59 -25.08
CA TYR A 136 2.71 -4.73 -23.93
C TYR A 136 1.79 -5.12 -22.76
N ALA A 137 2.28 -4.97 -21.53
CA ALA A 137 1.47 -5.13 -20.32
C ALA A 137 1.62 -3.91 -19.41
N ILE A 138 0.50 -3.46 -18.84
CA ILE A 138 0.41 -2.23 -18.03
C ILE A 138 -0.42 -2.44 -16.76
N GLY A 139 -0.35 -1.49 -15.82
CA GLY A 139 -1.13 -1.49 -14.60
C GLY A 139 -0.74 -2.59 -13.62
N ASP A 140 -1.70 -3.05 -12.85
CA ASP A 140 -1.50 -3.97 -11.72
C ASP A 140 -1.00 -5.37 -12.15
N GLY A 141 -1.20 -5.74 -13.40
CA GLY A 141 -0.73 -7.01 -13.96
C GLY A 141 0.73 -6.99 -14.44
N ALA A 142 1.34 -5.82 -14.59
CA ALA A 142 2.70 -5.68 -15.09
C ALA A 142 3.73 -5.82 -13.97
N LEU A 143 4.77 -6.63 -14.20
CA LEU A 143 5.92 -6.81 -13.32
C LEU A 143 7.17 -6.25 -13.99
N VAL A 144 7.59 -5.05 -13.59
CA VAL A 144 8.77 -4.38 -14.17
C VAL A 144 10.05 -5.05 -13.71
N THR A 145 10.94 -5.37 -14.65
CA THR A 145 12.16 -6.17 -14.41
C THR A 145 13.44 -5.34 -14.38
N GLU A 146 13.44 -4.12 -14.92
CA GLU A 146 14.65 -3.31 -15.06
C GLU A 146 14.60 -2.06 -14.20
N ASN A 147 15.62 -1.89 -13.32
CA ASN A 147 15.77 -0.70 -12.46
C ASN A 147 14.48 -0.26 -11.75
N ALA A 148 13.65 -1.23 -11.39
CA ALA A 148 12.31 -0.99 -10.90
C ALA A 148 12.29 -0.13 -9.63
N ALA A 149 13.26 -0.34 -8.72
CA ALA A 149 13.46 0.49 -7.55
C ALA A 149 14.90 0.38 -7.04
N PRO A 150 15.88 1.03 -7.70
CA PRO A 150 17.30 0.91 -7.33
C PRO A 150 17.58 1.38 -5.90
N ALA A 151 16.84 2.34 -5.38
CA ALA A 151 16.99 2.83 -4.00
C ALA A 151 16.72 1.77 -2.93
N ILE A 152 15.95 0.72 -3.24
CA ILE A 152 15.65 -0.40 -2.32
C ILE A 152 16.24 -1.73 -2.80
N GLY A 153 17.12 -1.71 -3.81
CA GLY A 153 17.84 -2.88 -4.28
C GLY A 153 17.00 -3.96 -4.97
N THR A 154 15.78 -3.64 -5.43
CA THR A 154 14.93 -4.59 -6.16
C THR A 154 14.96 -4.37 -7.67
N SER A 155 15.11 -5.48 -8.40
CA SER A 155 14.99 -5.52 -9.87
C SER A 155 13.62 -5.92 -10.36
N LEU A 156 12.71 -6.33 -9.46
CA LEU A 156 11.35 -6.75 -9.78
C LEU A 156 10.36 -5.94 -8.96
N LEU A 157 9.45 -5.24 -9.63
CA LEU A 157 8.47 -4.40 -8.97
C LEU A 157 7.11 -4.46 -9.66
N ARG A 158 6.09 -4.87 -8.90
CA ARG A 158 4.68 -4.81 -9.30
C ARG A 158 3.95 -3.84 -8.36
N ILE A 159 3.41 -2.78 -8.92
CA ILE A 159 2.73 -1.72 -8.18
C ILE A 159 1.25 -1.75 -8.51
N GLU A 160 0.42 -1.90 -7.48
CA GLU A 160 -1.04 -1.87 -7.55
C GLU A 160 -1.54 -0.49 -7.16
N SER A 161 -1.69 0.42 -8.14
CA SER A 161 -2.23 1.76 -7.89
C SER A 161 -2.77 2.41 -9.16
N VAL A 162 -3.74 3.31 -9.00
CA VAL A 162 -4.29 4.12 -10.09
C VAL A 162 -3.18 4.91 -10.82
N HIS A 163 -2.24 5.47 -10.05
CA HIS A 163 -1.12 6.22 -10.59
C HIS A 163 -0.23 5.33 -11.49
N ASN A 164 0.14 4.13 -11.00
CA ASN A 164 0.94 3.19 -11.79
C ASN A 164 0.22 2.74 -13.07
N ALA A 165 -1.08 2.51 -13.00
CA ALA A 165 -1.87 2.15 -14.17
C ALA A 165 -1.84 3.24 -15.25
N GLN A 166 -1.90 4.52 -14.84
CA GLN A 166 -1.81 5.66 -15.75
C GLN A 166 -0.39 5.86 -16.30
N ASP A 167 0.64 5.81 -15.45
CA ASP A 167 2.05 6.01 -15.85
C ASP A 167 2.50 4.89 -16.80
N SER A 168 2.24 3.64 -16.45
CA SER A 168 2.58 2.48 -17.31
C SER A 168 1.86 2.53 -18.66
N GLY A 169 0.59 2.97 -18.69
CA GLY A 169 -0.14 3.22 -19.92
C GLY A 169 0.51 4.30 -20.81
N ALA A 170 0.96 5.40 -20.19
CA ALA A 170 1.65 6.47 -20.92
C ALA A 170 3.03 6.02 -21.44
N ARG A 171 3.77 5.18 -20.69
CA ARG A 171 5.04 4.59 -21.12
C ARG A 171 4.85 3.66 -22.31
N ALA A 172 3.88 2.73 -22.24
CA ALA A 172 3.56 1.85 -23.35
C ALA A 172 3.15 2.65 -24.61
N ALA A 173 2.32 3.68 -24.46
CA ALA A 173 1.91 4.53 -25.57
C ALA A 173 3.11 5.27 -26.20
N ALA A 174 4.06 5.77 -25.40
CA ALA A 174 5.28 6.39 -25.90
C ALA A 174 6.12 5.36 -26.69
N ALA A 175 6.35 4.17 -26.12
CA ALA A 175 7.11 3.11 -26.77
C ALA A 175 6.48 2.69 -28.12
N ILE A 176 5.17 2.47 -28.17
CA ILE A 176 4.44 2.09 -29.41
C ILE A 176 4.58 3.16 -30.51
N ASN A 177 4.61 4.43 -30.12
CA ASN A 177 4.71 5.54 -31.08
C ASN A 177 6.16 6.00 -31.34
N GLY A 178 7.17 5.36 -30.76
CA GLY A 178 8.57 5.75 -30.89
C GLY A 178 8.89 7.11 -30.29
N HIS A 179 8.17 7.50 -29.24
CA HIS A 179 8.38 8.73 -28.49
C HIS A 179 9.24 8.49 -27.26
N GLU A 180 9.86 9.54 -26.73
CA GLU A 180 10.54 9.50 -25.43
C GLU A 180 9.53 9.15 -24.32
N PRO A 181 9.93 8.32 -23.35
CA PRO A 181 9.07 8.00 -22.22
C PRO A 181 8.75 9.25 -21.38
N PRO A 182 7.60 9.27 -20.71
CA PRO A 182 7.29 10.36 -19.77
C PRO A 182 8.36 10.47 -18.67
N ALA A 183 8.54 11.69 -18.14
CA ALA A 183 9.44 11.92 -17.03
C ALA A 183 9.13 10.97 -15.85
N HIS A 184 10.20 10.48 -15.19
CA HIS A 184 10.03 9.61 -14.04
C HIS A 184 9.24 10.31 -12.92
N GLN A 185 8.22 9.64 -12.42
CA GLN A 185 7.47 10.04 -11.26
C GLN A 185 7.63 8.99 -10.15
N ALA A 186 7.82 9.44 -8.92
CA ALA A 186 7.77 8.53 -7.79
C ALA A 186 6.37 7.90 -7.70
N PRO A 187 6.27 6.57 -7.57
CA PRO A 187 4.98 5.92 -7.36
C PRO A 187 4.31 6.51 -6.12
N TRP A 188 3.01 6.70 -6.17
CA TRP A 188 2.29 7.25 -5.05
C TRP A 188 0.91 6.60 -4.87
N PHE A 189 0.42 6.66 -3.63
CA PHE A 189 -0.83 6.06 -3.21
C PHE A 189 -1.51 6.91 -2.13
N TRP A 190 -2.81 6.70 -1.91
CA TRP A 190 -3.54 7.30 -0.80
C TRP A 190 -4.52 6.31 -0.19
N SER A 191 -4.87 6.54 1.07
CA SER A 191 -5.94 5.84 1.78
C SER A 191 -6.69 6.82 2.66
N GLU A 192 -8.01 6.66 2.74
CA GLU A 192 -8.87 7.44 3.63
C GLU A 192 -9.62 6.51 4.58
N GLN A 193 -9.29 6.61 5.88
CA GLN A 193 -9.85 5.77 6.91
C GLN A 193 -10.37 6.68 8.05
N TYR A 194 -11.64 6.58 8.39
CA TYR A 194 -12.32 7.48 9.33
C TYR A 194 -12.25 8.95 8.87
N ASP A 195 -11.51 9.77 9.60
CA ASP A 195 -11.18 11.18 9.34
C ASP A 195 -9.72 11.36 8.95
N VAL A 196 -8.98 10.27 8.79
CA VAL A 196 -7.54 10.25 8.50
C VAL A 196 -7.30 10.05 7.01
N ARG A 197 -6.48 10.93 6.43
CA ARG A 197 -5.94 10.78 5.09
C ARG A 197 -4.46 10.45 5.17
N LEU A 198 -4.07 9.30 4.64
CA LEU A 198 -2.70 8.91 4.36
C LEU A 198 -2.39 9.20 2.90
N GLN A 199 -1.21 9.77 2.63
CA GLN A 199 -0.62 9.88 1.30
C GLN A 199 0.81 9.33 1.36
N SER A 200 1.16 8.44 0.46
CA SER A 200 2.52 7.88 0.37
C SER A 200 3.12 8.13 -0.99
N ALA A 201 4.44 8.35 -1.04
CA ALA A 201 5.24 8.38 -2.25
C ALA A 201 6.50 7.54 -2.05
N GLY A 202 6.97 6.91 -3.13
CA GLY A 202 8.08 5.97 -3.09
C GLY A 202 7.64 4.57 -2.64
N ILE A 203 8.61 3.76 -2.25
CA ILE A 203 8.39 2.35 -1.87
C ILE A 203 9.08 2.10 -0.54
N VAL A 204 8.30 1.63 0.44
CA VAL A 204 8.85 1.15 1.72
C VAL A 204 9.50 -0.21 1.48
N PRO A 205 10.80 -0.39 1.78
CA PRO A 205 11.46 -1.67 1.59
C PRO A 205 10.88 -2.74 2.53
N ALA A 206 10.68 -3.95 2.00
CA ALA A 206 10.09 -5.05 2.77
C ALA A 206 11.00 -5.53 3.91
N ALA A 207 12.32 -5.53 3.68
CA ALA A 207 13.37 -5.77 4.68
C ALA A 207 14.68 -5.23 4.13
N ALA A 208 15.41 -4.45 4.94
CA ALA A 208 16.80 -4.09 4.71
C ALA A 208 17.45 -3.83 6.08
N ASP A 209 18.72 -4.21 6.23
CA ASP A 209 19.43 -4.15 7.52
C ASP A 209 19.73 -2.71 7.98
N ASP A 210 19.60 -1.71 7.10
CA ASP A 210 19.97 -0.31 7.33
C ASP A 210 18.81 0.68 7.08
N VAL A 211 17.57 0.23 7.29
CA VAL A 211 16.39 1.10 7.15
C VAL A 211 16.19 1.98 8.38
N VAL A 212 16.09 3.28 8.15
CA VAL A 212 15.81 4.28 9.18
C VAL A 212 14.46 4.93 8.90
N TYR A 213 13.61 4.98 9.94
CA TYR A 213 12.32 5.68 9.90
C TYR A 213 12.42 6.97 10.69
N VAL A 214 12.20 8.10 10.04
CA VAL A 214 12.29 9.43 10.66
C VAL A 214 10.90 10.07 10.66
N ARG A 215 10.40 10.41 11.86
CA ARG A 215 9.16 11.14 12.01
C ARG A 215 9.43 12.64 11.92
N ARG A 216 8.69 13.32 11.03
CA ARG A 216 8.63 14.77 10.96
C ARG A 216 7.24 15.26 11.37
N PRO A 217 7.11 16.19 12.33
CA PRO A 217 5.84 16.84 12.64
C PRO A 217 5.32 17.62 11.43
N GLY A 218 4.02 17.54 11.19
CA GLY A 218 3.34 18.35 10.17
C GLY A 218 3.21 19.81 10.62
N LYS A 219 2.82 20.69 9.69
CA LYS A 219 2.57 22.09 10.02
C LYS A 219 1.39 22.34 10.94
N ARG A 220 0.47 21.39 11.02
CA ARG A 220 -0.75 21.43 11.85
C ARG A 220 -0.92 20.10 12.53
N GLU A 221 -1.22 20.11 13.81
CA GLU A 221 -1.65 18.92 14.54
C GLU A 221 -2.99 18.39 13.98
N PRO A 222 -3.22 17.09 13.93
CA PRO A 222 -2.31 16.00 14.34
C PRO A 222 -1.41 15.47 13.20
N GLY A 223 -1.17 16.26 12.16
CA GLY A 223 -0.43 15.83 10.97
C GLY A 223 1.04 15.51 11.24
N PHE A 224 1.56 14.54 10.52
CA PHE A 224 2.97 14.17 10.52
C PHE A 224 3.33 13.40 9.24
N SER A 225 4.63 13.26 8.98
CA SER A 225 5.13 12.34 7.96
C SER A 225 6.22 11.42 8.51
N ILE A 226 6.27 10.20 7.98
CA ILE A 226 7.34 9.23 8.20
C ILE A 226 8.18 9.18 6.93
N TRP A 227 9.46 9.44 7.06
CA TRP A 227 10.44 9.36 6.01
C TRP A 227 11.25 8.09 6.18
N THR A 228 11.26 7.26 5.17
CA THR A 228 12.01 5.99 5.17
C THR A 228 13.27 6.18 4.37
N LEU A 229 14.43 5.93 5.00
CA LEU A 229 15.73 5.94 4.35
C LEU A 229 16.32 4.52 4.35
N ALA A 230 16.93 4.14 3.23
CA ALA A 230 17.74 2.92 3.11
C ALA A 230 19.11 3.30 2.55
N GLY A 231 20.19 2.86 3.19
CA GLY A 231 21.55 3.26 2.82
C GLY A 231 21.77 4.77 2.80
N GLY A 232 21.06 5.53 3.65
CA GLY A 232 21.10 6.99 3.70
C GLY A 232 20.26 7.71 2.63
N ASN A 233 19.60 7.00 1.72
CA ASN A 233 18.77 7.57 0.66
C ASN A 233 17.30 7.49 1.02
N VAL A 234 16.55 8.58 0.80
CA VAL A 234 15.09 8.57 0.94
C VAL A 234 14.48 7.64 -0.11
N CYS A 235 13.74 6.63 0.33
CA CYS A 235 13.06 5.66 -0.54
C CYS A 235 11.54 5.72 -0.44
N ALA A 236 10.99 6.23 0.67
CA ALA A 236 9.56 6.47 0.80
C ALA A 236 9.26 7.62 1.76
N VAL A 237 8.12 8.26 1.56
CA VAL A 237 7.52 9.22 2.50
C VAL A 237 6.03 8.92 2.64
N GLU A 238 5.59 8.75 3.87
CA GLU A 238 4.21 8.44 4.23
C GLU A 238 3.68 9.57 5.12
N ALA A 239 2.70 10.30 4.65
CA ALA A 239 2.20 11.52 5.30
C ALA A 239 0.75 11.31 5.77
N VAL A 240 0.55 11.43 7.07
CA VAL A 240 -0.76 11.41 7.73
C VAL A 240 -1.20 12.85 7.96
N GLN A 241 -2.31 13.28 7.33
CA GLN A 241 -2.84 14.64 7.46
C GLN A 241 -1.79 15.75 7.21
N ASP A 242 -0.72 15.44 6.46
CA ASP A 242 0.39 16.36 6.15
C ASP A 242 0.67 16.47 4.64
N PRO A 243 -0.21 17.16 3.86
CA PRO A 243 0.00 17.33 2.42
C PRO A 243 1.33 18.01 2.07
N ALA A 244 1.85 18.86 2.97
CA ALA A 244 3.13 19.53 2.74
C ALA A 244 4.31 18.55 2.84
N GLY A 245 4.31 17.68 3.86
CA GLY A 245 5.29 16.62 4.01
C GLY A 245 5.26 15.66 2.82
N TYR A 246 4.06 15.24 2.38
CA TYR A 246 3.89 14.44 1.18
C TYR A 246 4.52 15.09 -0.07
N MET A 247 4.18 16.35 -0.36
CA MET A 247 4.67 17.05 -1.55
C MET A 247 6.19 17.24 -1.55
N LEU A 248 6.76 17.57 -0.39
CA LEU A 248 8.21 17.72 -0.24
C LEU A 248 8.93 16.38 -0.38
N GLY A 249 8.39 15.33 0.24
CA GLY A 249 8.94 13.98 0.12
C GLY A 249 8.90 13.45 -1.31
N LYS A 250 7.77 13.62 -2.00
CA LYS A 250 7.63 13.22 -3.41
C LYS A 250 8.67 13.92 -4.28
N LYS A 251 8.90 15.23 -4.08
CA LYS A 251 9.94 15.97 -4.80
C LYS A 251 11.35 15.47 -4.49
N CYS A 252 11.65 15.18 -3.22
CA CYS A 252 12.95 14.58 -2.87
C CYS A 252 13.18 13.27 -3.64
N LEU A 253 12.19 12.40 -3.69
CA LEU A 253 12.26 11.13 -4.43
C LEU A 253 12.48 11.35 -5.94
N GLU A 254 11.74 12.27 -6.55
CA GLU A 254 11.83 12.56 -7.99
C GLU A 254 13.14 13.22 -8.39
N GLN A 255 13.77 13.95 -7.47
CA GLN A 255 15.05 14.66 -7.70
C GLN A 255 16.27 13.89 -7.15
N GLY A 256 16.07 12.74 -6.51
CA GLY A 256 17.16 11.99 -5.88
C GLY A 256 17.80 12.70 -4.69
N LEU A 257 17.04 13.55 -3.99
CA LEU A 257 17.49 14.30 -2.84
C LEU A 257 17.23 13.55 -1.55
N SER A 258 18.22 13.52 -0.66
CA SER A 258 18.12 12.83 0.64
C SER A 258 18.63 13.74 1.74
N PRO A 259 17.75 14.49 2.43
CA PRO A 259 18.14 15.24 3.63
C PRO A 259 18.60 14.29 4.73
N ASP A 260 19.50 14.74 5.59
CA ASP A 260 19.93 13.95 6.74
C ASP A 260 18.76 13.68 7.70
N PRO A 261 18.76 12.54 8.43
CA PRO A 261 17.74 12.21 9.41
C PRO A 261 17.48 13.33 10.43
N ALA A 262 18.52 14.03 10.88
CA ALA A 262 18.38 15.16 11.80
C ALA A 262 17.67 16.36 11.16
N GLN A 263 17.94 16.64 9.89
CA GLN A 263 17.24 17.69 9.12
C GLN A 263 15.77 17.33 8.90
N ILE A 264 15.48 16.07 8.61
CA ILE A 264 14.09 15.59 8.46
C ILE A 264 13.33 15.76 9.77
N ALA A 265 13.91 15.35 10.89
CA ALA A 265 13.27 15.41 12.20
C ALA A 265 13.03 16.83 12.72
N ASP A 266 13.87 17.80 12.30
CA ASP A 266 13.78 19.20 12.74
C ASP A 266 12.64 19.95 12.03
N PRO A 267 11.55 20.33 12.72
CA PRO A 267 10.47 21.11 12.11
C PRO A 267 10.91 22.50 11.66
N GLY A 268 12.02 23.02 12.20
CA GLY A 268 12.62 24.31 11.83
C GLY A 268 13.45 24.26 10.55
N PHE A 269 13.86 23.07 10.09
CA PHE A 269 14.62 22.93 8.85
C PHE A 269 13.78 23.28 7.63
N ASP A 270 14.28 24.19 6.79
CA ASP A 270 13.56 24.64 5.60
C ASP A 270 13.66 23.64 4.44
N MET A 271 12.81 22.61 4.52
CA MET A 271 12.68 21.60 3.47
C MET A 271 12.32 22.19 2.09
N LYS A 272 11.65 23.35 2.05
CA LYS A 272 11.27 23.97 0.76
C LYS A 272 12.47 24.50 0.04
N SER A 273 13.34 25.23 0.75
CA SER A 273 14.58 25.74 0.19
C SER A 273 15.53 24.60 -0.18
N PHE A 274 15.59 23.53 0.62
CA PHE A 274 16.38 22.34 0.33
C PHE A 274 16.00 21.68 -1.00
N VAL A 275 14.71 21.59 -1.30
CA VAL A 275 14.18 20.96 -2.54
C VAL A 275 14.21 21.92 -3.74
N ALA A 276 14.33 23.22 -3.50
CA ALA A 276 14.38 24.22 -4.58
C ALA A 276 15.79 24.38 -5.19
N GLY A 277 16.84 23.89 -4.51
CA GLY A 277 18.26 23.96 -4.93
C GLY A 277 18.91 25.25 -4.50
#